data_4d2341622c7abf39d1996b94ed0e2d8e
#
_entry.id   4d2341622c7abf39d1996b94ed0e2d8e
#
_cell.length_a   1.000
_cell.length_b   1.000
_cell.length_c   1.000
_cell.angle_alpha   90.00
_cell.angle_beta   90.00
_cell.angle_gamma   90.00
#
_symmetry.space_group_name_H-M   'P 1'
#
loop_
_entity.id
_entity.type
_entity.pdbx_description
1 polymer ?
#
loop_
_entity_poly.entity_id
_entity_poly.type
_entity_poly.pdbx_seq_one_letter_code
_entity_poly.pdbx_strand_id
1 'polypeptide(L)'
;LLPPTSGKILCDGKDIFKMDGEYRNLLGYLPQEFGFYPDFTVKDYLMYIASLKGIRSMIAGKRVKELLEQVGLAKSVNKKMKKLSGGMKRRAGIAQAMLNNPKILILDEPTAGLDPTERVRFRNLISELSEERIVILSTHIVSDVEYIANEIWLMKEGQIVQQGDLDHMLASMQENVYACEVSQAEATKMMKQFKVSNMKAERGMVEL
;
A
#
# COMPACT_ATOMS: atom_id res chain seq x y z
N LEU A 1 6.14 -5.16 -15.63
CA LEU A 1 7.37 -5.56 -14.95
C LEU A 1 8.53 -5.45 -15.93
N LEU A 2 9.64 -4.88 -15.47
CA LEU A 2 10.88 -4.83 -16.23
C LEU A 2 11.66 -6.13 -15.98
N PRO A 3 12.35 -6.69 -17.01
CA PRO A 3 13.23 -7.83 -16.81
C PRO A 3 14.43 -7.43 -15.94
N PRO A 4 14.91 -8.31 -15.06
CA PRO A 4 16.10 -8.05 -14.27
C PRO A 4 17.33 -7.99 -15.19
N THR A 5 18.30 -7.13 -14.85
CA THR A 5 19.59 -7.05 -15.57
C THR A 5 20.39 -8.36 -15.43
N SER A 6 20.27 -9.00 -14.27
CA SER A 6 20.86 -10.31 -13.98
C SER A 6 19.98 -11.07 -12.98
N GLY A 7 20.18 -12.37 -12.86
CA GLY A 7 19.39 -13.23 -11.98
C GLY A 7 18.04 -13.63 -12.58
N LYS A 8 17.15 -14.18 -11.73
CA LYS A 8 15.82 -14.67 -12.12
C LYS A 8 14.80 -14.32 -11.03
N ILE A 9 13.58 -14.04 -11.45
CA ILE A 9 12.44 -13.90 -10.54
C ILE A 9 11.57 -15.13 -10.74
N LEU A 10 11.33 -15.88 -9.66
CA LEU A 10 10.61 -17.14 -9.71
C LEU A 10 9.26 -17.03 -8.98
N CYS A 11 8.23 -17.64 -9.54
CA CYS A 11 6.95 -17.88 -8.90
C CYS A 11 6.70 -19.40 -8.91
N ASP A 12 6.58 -20.03 -7.74
CA ASP A 12 6.49 -21.48 -7.59
C ASP A 12 7.57 -22.24 -8.38
N GLY A 13 8.81 -21.74 -8.31
CA GLY A 13 9.98 -22.34 -9.00
C GLY A 13 10.05 -22.08 -10.51
N LYS A 14 9.06 -21.42 -11.11
CA LYS A 14 9.00 -21.06 -12.53
C LYS A 14 9.42 -19.62 -12.75
N ASP A 15 10.22 -19.37 -13.76
CA ASP A 15 10.62 -18.02 -14.18
C ASP A 15 9.40 -17.23 -14.68
N ILE A 16 9.09 -16.11 -14.03
CA ILE A 16 7.89 -15.29 -14.34
C ILE A 16 7.88 -14.77 -15.77
N PHE A 17 9.05 -14.53 -16.37
CA PHE A 17 9.17 -14.10 -17.77
C PHE A 17 8.90 -15.21 -18.78
N LYS A 18 8.98 -16.48 -18.35
CA LYS A 18 8.59 -17.63 -19.16
C LYS A 18 7.11 -18.01 -18.98
N MET A 19 6.49 -17.58 -17.90
CA MET A 19 5.05 -17.83 -17.63
C MET A 19 4.13 -16.89 -18.44
N ASP A 20 4.64 -15.74 -18.88
CA ASP A 20 3.94 -14.73 -19.68
C ASP A 20 2.51 -14.42 -19.19
N GLY A 21 1.48 -14.86 -19.93
CA GLY A 21 0.07 -14.62 -19.60
C GLY A 21 -0.39 -15.29 -18.31
N GLU A 22 0.15 -16.45 -17.97
CA GLU A 22 -0.19 -17.18 -16.72
C GLU A 22 0.18 -16.34 -15.50
N TYR A 23 1.40 -15.78 -15.47
CA TYR A 23 1.84 -14.94 -14.36
C TYR A 23 1.01 -13.66 -14.25
N ARG A 24 0.70 -13.01 -15.39
CA ARG A 24 -0.15 -11.81 -15.40
C ARG A 24 -1.55 -12.06 -14.85
N ASN A 25 -2.10 -13.26 -15.03
CA ASN A 25 -3.39 -13.62 -14.45
C ASN A 25 -3.33 -13.80 -12.92
N LEU A 26 -2.17 -14.17 -12.37
CA LEU A 26 -1.97 -14.26 -10.92
C LEU A 26 -1.77 -12.90 -10.27
N LEU A 27 -1.49 -11.85 -11.06
CA LEU A 27 -1.06 -10.56 -10.56
C LEU A 27 -2.18 -9.52 -10.60
N GLY A 28 -2.41 -8.83 -9.47
CA GLY A 28 -3.09 -7.56 -9.37
C GLY A 28 -2.08 -6.45 -9.09
N TYR A 29 -2.21 -5.30 -9.76
CA TYR A 29 -1.29 -4.19 -9.56
C TYR A 29 -2.03 -2.86 -9.44
N LEU A 30 -1.71 -2.12 -8.39
CA LEU A 30 -2.12 -0.74 -8.18
C LEU A 30 -0.87 0.13 -8.14
N PRO A 31 -0.56 0.90 -9.19
CA PRO A 31 0.55 1.85 -9.19
C PRO A 31 0.25 3.07 -8.30
N GLN A 32 1.28 3.81 -7.94
CA GLN A 32 1.18 5.06 -7.18
C GLN A 32 0.22 6.05 -7.86
N GLU A 33 0.31 6.18 -9.17
CA GLU A 33 -0.66 6.91 -9.99
C GLU A 33 -1.25 5.97 -11.03
N PHE A 34 -2.56 5.76 -10.99
CA PHE A 34 -3.24 4.97 -11.99
C PHE A 34 -4.11 5.85 -12.89
N GLY A 35 -4.02 5.60 -14.19
CA GLY A 35 -4.84 6.28 -15.18
C GLY A 35 -6.30 5.84 -15.12
N PHE A 36 -7.22 6.77 -15.26
CA PHE A 36 -8.64 6.50 -15.40
C PHE A 36 -9.30 7.46 -16.39
N TYR A 37 -10.43 7.06 -16.94
CA TYR A 37 -11.24 7.91 -17.80
C TYR A 37 -12.15 8.80 -16.95
N PRO A 38 -11.96 10.14 -16.93
CA PRO A 38 -12.63 11.05 -15.99
C PRO A 38 -14.15 11.02 -16.08
N ASP A 39 -14.69 10.82 -17.28
CA ASP A 39 -16.13 10.84 -17.57
C ASP A 39 -16.81 9.48 -17.47
N PHE A 40 -16.07 8.39 -17.33
CA PHE A 40 -16.65 7.08 -17.06
C PHE A 40 -17.24 7.05 -15.65
N THR A 41 -18.34 6.33 -15.47
CA THR A 41 -18.79 5.96 -14.14
C THR A 41 -17.83 4.92 -13.54
N VAL A 42 -17.86 4.74 -12.23
CA VAL A 42 -17.05 3.70 -11.56
C VAL A 42 -17.33 2.32 -12.18
N LYS A 43 -18.60 2.03 -12.45
CA LYS A 43 -19.01 0.78 -13.11
C LYS A 43 -18.42 0.68 -14.51
N ASP A 44 -18.59 1.71 -15.35
CA ASP A 44 -18.13 1.68 -16.74
C ASP A 44 -16.61 1.50 -16.81
N TYR A 45 -15.89 2.18 -15.91
CA TYR A 45 -14.45 2.04 -15.78
C TYR A 45 -14.02 0.60 -15.47
N LEU A 46 -14.62 0.00 -14.43
CA LEU A 46 -14.29 -1.38 -14.04
C LEU A 46 -14.71 -2.40 -15.12
N MET A 47 -15.86 -2.21 -15.76
CA MET A 47 -16.30 -3.06 -16.86
C MET A 47 -15.36 -2.95 -18.09
N TYR A 48 -14.89 -1.74 -18.39
CA TYR A 48 -13.89 -1.53 -19.44
C TYR A 48 -12.58 -2.27 -19.13
N ILE A 49 -12.04 -2.12 -17.92
CA ILE A 49 -10.82 -2.84 -17.51
C ILE A 49 -11.04 -4.36 -17.51
N ALA A 50 -12.20 -4.83 -17.10
CA ALA A 50 -12.53 -6.24 -17.14
C ALA A 50 -12.51 -6.78 -18.59
N SER A 51 -13.00 -5.99 -19.55
CA SER A 51 -12.95 -6.38 -20.97
C SER A 51 -11.52 -6.46 -21.50
N LEU A 52 -10.64 -5.53 -21.09
CA LEU A 52 -9.22 -5.57 -21.45
C LEU A 52 -8.49 -6.78 -20.86
N LYS A 53 -8.95 -7.25 -19.69
CA LYS A 53 -8.45 -8.48 -19.04
C LYS A 53 -9.08 -9.76 -19.64
N GLY A 54 -9.94 -9.67 -20.66
CA GLY A 54 -10.59 -10.81 -21.29
C GLY A 54 -11.70 -11.45 -20.44
N ILE A 55 -12.20 -10.78 -19.39
CA ILE A 55 -13.27 -11.30 -18.54
C ILE A 55 -14.61 -11.16 -19.28
N ARG A 56 -15.33 -12.26 -19.43
CA ARG A 56 -16.65 -12.26 -20.10
C ARG A 56 -17.63 -11.32 -19.39
N SER A 57 -18.41 -10.54 -20.13
CA SER A 57 -19.27 -9.47 -19.61
C SER A 57 -20.21 -9.92 -18.47
N MET A 58 -20.80 -11.10 -18.58
CA MET A 58 -21.68 -11.63 -17.53
C MET A 58 -20.92 -11.87 -16.22
N ILE A 59 -19.71 -12.44 -16.29
CA ILE A 59 -18.84 -12.68 -15.13
C ILE A 59 -18.34 -11.34 -14.59
N ALA A 60 -17.92 -10.43 -15.48
CA ALA A 60 -17.45 -9.11 -15.12
C ALA A 60 -18.51 -8.30 -14.33
N GLY A 61 -19.78 -8.33 -14.77
CA GLY A 61 -20.87 -7.62 -14.09
C GLY A 61 -21.08 -8.08 -12.65
N LYS A 62 -21.05 -9.39 -12.43
CA LYS A 62 -21.15 -9.97 -11.07
C LYS A 62 -19.94 -9.58 -10.25
N ARG A 63 -18.73 -9.77 -10.78
CA ARG A 63 -17.47 -9.49 -10.09
C ARG A 63 -17.32 -8.01 -9.74
N VAL A 64 -17.67 -7.10 -10.65
CA VAL A 64 -17.65 -5.66 -10.40
C VAL A 64 -18.57 -5.28 -9.25
N LYS A 65 -19.78 -5.86 -9.18
CA LYS A 65 -20.69 -5.60 -8.07
C LYS A 65 -20.10 -6.05 -6.74
N GLU A 66 -19.60 -7.28 -6.65
CA GLU A 66 -18.94 -7.82 -5.45
C GLU A 66 -17.76 -6.96 -5.00
N LEU A 67 -16.89 -6.59 -5.93
CA LEU A 67 -15.74 -5.75 -5.63
C LEU A 67 -16.13 -4.35 -5.15
N LEU A 68 -17.17 -3.74 -5.75
CA LEU A 68 -17.64 -2.43 -5.30
C LEU A 68 -18.24 -2.48 -3.88
N GLU A 69 -18.87 -3.59 -3.49
CA GLU A 69 -19.31 -3.83 -2.12
C GLU A 69 -18.09 -3.95 -1.19
N GLN A 70 -17.12 -4.79 -1.53
CA GLN A 70 -15.92 -5.04 -0.75
C GLN A 70 -15.08 -3.76 -0.52
N VAL A 71 -14.88 -2.94 -1.56
CA VAL A 71 -14.15 -1.69 -1.40
C VAL A 71 -15.00 -0.51 -0.90
N GLY A 72 -16.27 -0.74 -0.52
CA GLY A 72 -17.17 0.27 0.01
C GLY A 72 -17.57 1.37 -0.99
N LEU A 73 -17.68 1.04 -2.28
CA LEU A 73 -18.07 1.95 -3.35
C LEU A 73 -19.43 1.63 -3.98
N ALA A 74 -20.21 0.69 -3.43
CA ALA A 74 -21.51 0.28 -3.96
C ALA A 74 -22.48 1.46 -4.20
N LYS A 75 -22.53 2.43 -3.25
CA LYS A 75 -23.37 3.64 -3.37
C LYS A 75 -22.85 4.64 -4.42
N SER A 76 -21.66 4.44 -4.94
CA SER A 76 -21.00 5.34 -5.90
C SER A 76 -20.86 4.74 -7.29
N VAL A 77 -21.48 3.61 -7.55
CA VAL A 77 -21.39 2.83 -8.80
C VAL A 77 -21.62 3.66 -10.07
N ASN A 78 -22.57 4.59 -10.04
CA ASN A 78 -22.92 5.48 -11.15
C ASN A 78 -22.23 6.85 -11.08
N LYS A 79 -21.35 7.09 -10.09
CA LYS A 79 -20.63 8.35 -9.95
C LYS A 79 -19.47 8.39 -10.94
N LYS A 80 -19.26 9.54 -11.61
CA LYS A 80 -18.13 9.70 -12.51
C LYS A 80 -16.82 9.67 -11.78
N MET A 81 -15.78 9.04 -12.37
CA MET A 81 -14.45 8.90 -11.79
C MET A 81 -13.83 10.25 -11.36
N LYS A 82 -14.02 11.32 -12.15
CA LYS A 82 -13.55 12.67 -11.82
C LYS A 82 -14.19 13.26 -10.55
N LYS A 83 -15.35 12.77 -10.14
CA LYS A 83 -16.09 13.25 -8.95
C LYS A 83 -15.79 12.46 -7.66
N LEU A 84 -14.90 11.48 -7.73
CA LEU A 84 -14.45 10.72 -6.58
C LEU A 84 -13.41 11.48 -5.76
N SER A 85 -13.43 11.33 -4.43
CA SER A 85 -12.31 11.75 -3.56
C SER A 85 -11.06 10.92 -3.84
N GLY A 86 -9.90 11.36 -3.34
CA GLY A 86 -8.64 10.61 -3.44
C GLY A 86 -8.76 9.18 -2.92
N GLY A 87 -9.31 9.01 -1.72
CA GLY A 87 -9.53 7.69 -1.13
C GLY A 87 -10.52 6.83 -1.91
N MET A 88 -11.60 7.43 -2.46
CA MET A 88 -12.52 6.69 -3.33
C MET A 88 -11.84 6.24 -4.63
N LYS A 89 -11.00 7.08 -5.24
CA LYS A 89 -10.21 6.71 -6.43
C LYS A 89 -9.27 5.54 -6.11
N ARG A 90 -8.53 5.60 -4.99
CA ARG A 90 -7.66 4.50 -4.56
C ARG A 90 -8.43 3.19 -4.40
N ARG A 91 -9.61 3.21 -3.75
CA ARG A 91 -10.46 2.03 -3.60
C ARG A 91 -10.98 1.50 -4.95
N ALA A 92 -11.31 2.37 -5.90
CA ALA A 92 -11.62 1.95 -7.27
C ALA A 92 -10.41 1.31 -7.97
N GLY A 93 -9.20 1.80 -7.71
CA GLY A 93 -7.95 1.20 -8.19
C GLY A 93 -7.70 -0.20 -7.60
N ILE A 94 -7.99 -0.42 -6.31
CA ILE A 94 -7.96 -1.79 -5.74
C ILE A 94 -8.98 -2.68 -6.44
N ALA A 95 -10.22 -2.23 -6.59
CA ALA A 95 -11.24 -3.01 -7.30
C ALA A 95 -10.78 -3.40 -8.72
N GLN A 96 -10.13 -2.48 -9.43
CA GLN A 96 -9.50 -2.75 -10.73
C GLN A 96 -8.42 -3.84 -10.64
N ALA A 97 -7.52 -3.73 -9.66
CA ALA A 97 -6.44 -4.70 -9.47
C ALA A 97 -6.97 -6.10 -9.14
N MET A 98 -8.14 -6.16 -8.48
CA MET A 98 -8.79 -7.38 -8.01
C MET A 98 -9.71 -8.07 -9.04
N LEU A 99 -9.92 -7.50 -10.23
CA LEU A 99 -10.89 -8.01 -11.21
C LEU A 99 -10.68 -9.47 -11.60
N ASN A 100 -9.42 -9.88 -11.79
CA ASN A 100 -9.05 -11.25 -12.17
C ASN A 100 -8.83 -12.19 -10.97
N ASN A 101 -9.25 -11.79 -9.76
CA ASN A 101 -9.02 -12.53 -8.53
C ASN A 101 -7.55 -12.99 -8.34
N PRO A 102 -6.61 -12.05 -8.29
CA PRO A 102 -5.18 -12.36 -8.27
C PRO A 102 -4.78 -13.06 -6.97
N LYS A 103 -3.76 -13.94 -7.06
CA LYS A 103 -3.09 -14.54 -5.89
C LYS A 103 -2.04 -13.61 -5.29
N ILE A 104 -1.50 -12.70 -6.09
CA ILE A 104 -0.47 -11.73 -5.70
C ILE A 104 -1.00 -10.33 -6.01
N LEU A 105 -1.06 -9.47 -5.00
CA LEU A 105 -1.49 -8.09 -5.13
C LEU A 105 -0.32 -7.17 -4.81
N ILE A 106 0.11 -6.39 -5.77
CA ILE A 106 1.18 -5.39 -5.61
C ILE A 106 0.55 -4.01 -5.52
N LEU A 107 0.87 -3.29 -4.46
CA LEU A 107 0.35 -1.96 -4.15
C LEU A 107 1.52 -0.99 -3.96
N ASP A 108 1.60 0.01 -4.83
CA ASP A 108 2.67 0.99 -4.82
C ASP A 108 2.19 2.29 -4.18
N GLU A 109 2.76 2.63 -2.99
CA GLU A 109 2.40 3.82 -2.19
C GLU A 109 0.88 4.02 -2.05
N PRO A 110 0.10 3.00 -1.67
CA PRO A 110 -1.34 3.03 -1.82
C PRO A 110 -2.05 3.99 -0.86
N THR A 111 -1.41 4.40 0.22
CA THR A 111 -1.96 5.31 1.25
C THR A 111 -1.44 6.73 1.12
N ALA A 112 -0.53 6.99 0.20
CA ALA A 112 0.03 8.32 -0.02
C ALA A 112 -1.07 9.34 -0.37
N GLY A 113 -1.07 10.49 0.33
CA GLY A 113 -2.04 11.56 0.09
C GLY A 113 -3.46 11.29 0.58
N LEU A 114 -3.69 10.21 1.33
CA LEU A 114 -4.97 9.95 1.99
C LEU A 114 -5.07 10.71 3.31
N ASP A 115 -6.28 11.19 3.63
CA ASP A 115 -6.57 11.69 4.98
C ASP A 115 -6.53 10.55 6.02
N PRO A 116 -6.37 10.85 7.32
CA PRO A 116 -6.22 9.84 8.36
C PRO A 116 -7.36 8.80 8.39
N THR A 117 -8.60 9.24 8.17
CA THR A 117 -9.78 8.35 8.20
C THR A 117 -9.78 7.40 7.02
N GLU A 118 -9.49 7.88 5.82
CA GLU A 118 -9.40 7.03 4.62
C GLU A 118 -8.19 6.10 4.70
N ARG A 119 -7.07 6.51 5.35
CA ARG A 119 -5.91 5.64 5.57
C ARG A 119 -6.26 4.45 6.46
N VAL A 120 -6.98 4.67 7.58
CA VAL A 120 -7.45 3.57 8.43
C VAL A 120 -8.34 2.60 7.67
N ARG A 121 -9.31 3.12 6.91
CA ARG A 121 -10.19 2.28 6.07
C ARG A 121 -9.40 1.46 5.05
N PHE A 122 -8.38 2.08 4.46
CA PHE A 122 -7.54 1.43 3.47
C PHE A 122 -6.70 0.31 4.09
N ARG A 123 -6.11 0.55 5.28
CA ARG A 123 -5.36 -0.47 6.02
C ARG A 123 -6.23 -1.69 6.36
N ASN A 124 -7.43 -1.46 6.87
CA ASN A 124 -8.37 -2.55 7.16
C ASN A 124 -8.71 -3.36 5.91
N LEU A 125 -8.95 -2.68 4.77
CA LEU A 125 -9.19 -3.35 3.50
C LEU A 125 -7.99 -4.21 3.06
N ILE A 126 -6.76 -3.70 3.19
CA ILE A 126 -5.56 -4.46 2.85
C ILE A 126 -5.40 -5.68 3.76
N SER A 127 -5.62 -5.51 5.06
CA SER A 127 -5.57 -6.61 6.04
C SER A 127 -6.56 -7.72 5.66
N GLU A 128 -7.82 -7.38 5.37
CA GLU A 128 -8.82 -8.33 4.89
C GLU A 128 -8.37 -9.05 3.60
N LEU A 129 -7.84 -8.29 2.64
CA LEU A 129 -7.37 -8.86 1.38
C LEU A 129 -6.15 -9.79 1.56
N SER A 130 -5.32 -9.58 2.57
CA SER A 130 -4.12 -10.39 2.81
C SER A 130 -4.41 -11.76 3.42
N GLU A 131 -5.62 -12.02 3.91
CA GLU A 131 -6.01 -13.33 4.45
C GLU A 131 -5.97 -14.45 3.40
N GLU A 132 -6.27 -14.12 2.14
CA GLU A 132 -6.40 -15.10 1.05
C GLU A 132 -5.33 -14.97 -0.04
N ARG A 133 -4.41 -14.01 0.08
CA ARG A 133 -3.44 -13.72 -0.99
C ARG A 133 -2.16 -13.09 -0.46
N ILE A 134 -1.12 -13.16 -1.26
CA ILE A 134 0.12 -12.43 -1.00
C ILE A 134 -0.09 -10.97 -1.37
N VAL A 135 0.09 -10.06 -0.41
CA VAL A 135 0.07 -8.60 -0.65
C VAL A 135 1.49 -8.08 -0.50
N ILE A 136 2.01 -7.48 -1.56
CA ILE A 136 3.29 -6.77 -1.55
C ILE A 136 2.99 -5.27 -1.58
N LEU A 137 3.41 -4.58 -0.54
CA LEU A 137 3.15 -3.17 -0.33
C LEU A 137 4.46 -2.39 -0.32
N SER A 138 4.62 -1.40 -1.21
CA SER A 138 5.66 -0.39 -1.05
C SER A 138 5.11 0.81 -0.30
N THR A 139 5.84 1.30 0.70
CA THR A 139 5.48 2.53 1.43
C THR A 139 6.67 3.09 2.18
N HIS A 140 6.67 4.41 2.36
CA HIS A 140 7.60 5.13 3.26
C HIS A 140 6.92 5.52 4.59
N ILE A 141 5.67 5.11 4.80
CA ILE A 141 4.87 5.46 5.97
C ILE A 141 4.98 4.35 7.01
N VAL A 142 5.79 4.57 8.04
CA VAL A 142 6.09 3.59 9.10
C VAL A 142 4.82 3.04 9.76
N SER A 143 3.86 3.91 10.09
CA SER A 143 2.61 3.49 10.73
C SER A 143 1.74 2.56 9.87
N ASP A 144 1.91 2.53 8.55
CA ASP A 144 1.21 1.56 7.71
C ASP A 144 1.89 0.19 7.78
N VAL A 145 3.23 0.19 7.80
CA VAL A 145 4.03 -1.02 7.97
C VAL A 145 3.71 -1.70 9.30
N GLU A 146 3.76 -0.95 10.41
CA GLU A 146 3.45 -1.45 11.76
C GLU A 146 2.07 -2.11 11.86
N TYR A 147 1.10 -1.59 11.11
CA TYR A 147 -0.29 -2.06 11.22
C TYR A 147 -0.62 -3.24 10.32
N ILE A 148 0.01 -3.35 9.13
CA ILE A 148 -0.41 -4.29 8.09
C ILE A 148 0.62 -5.40 7.87
N ALA A 149 1.94 -5.11 8.03
CA ALA A 149 2.97 -5.99 7.55
C ALA A 149 3.22 -7.18 8.48
N ASN A 150 3.22 -8.39 7.92
CA ASN A 150 3.70 -9.58 8.58
C ASN A 150 5.22 -9.76 8.41
N GLU A 151 5.74 -9.29 7.29
CA GLU A 151 7.17 -9.31 6.95
C GLU A 151 7.56 -7.97 6.33
N ILE A 152 8.70 -7.44 6.73
CA ILE A 152 9.20 -6.13 6.34
C ILE A 152 10.56 -6.31 5.67
N TRP A 153 10.72 -5.67 4.51
CA TRP A 153 11.98 -5.59 3.79
C TRP A 153 12.43 -4.14 3.71
N LEU A 154 13.46 -3.79 4.47
CA LEU A 154 14.04 -2.46 4.44
C LEU A 154 14.99 -2.33 3.27
N MET A 155 14.69 -1.44 2.37
CA MET A 155 15.50 -1.19 1.17
C MET A 155 16.24 0.15 1.28
N LYS A 156 17.54 0.13 1.01
CA LYS A 156 18.39 1.32 0.92
C LYS A 156 19.29 1.22 -0.31
N GLU A 157 19.32 2.27 -1.13
CA GLU A 157 20.15 2.36 -2.34
C GLU A 157 19.99 1.13 -3.28
N GLY A 158 18.75 0.61 -3.41
CA GLY A 158 18.46 -0.53 -4.27
C GLY A 158 18.83 -1.90 -3.69
N GLN A 159 19.29 -1.96 -2.43
CA GLN A 159 19.63 -3.19 -1.73
C GLN A 159 18.70 -3.43 -0.54
N ILE A 160 18.36 -4.69 -0.29
CA ILE A 160 17.67 -5.07 0.95
C ILE A 160 18.74 -5.14 2.04
N VAL A 161 18.66 -4.20 3.00
CA VAL A 161 19.61 -4.08 4.11
C VAL A 161 19.15 -4.83 5.34
N GLN A 162 17.85 -5.07 5.49
CA GLN A 162 17.28 -5.81 6.61
C GLN A 162 15.94 -6.43 6.18
N GLN A 163 15.60 -7.60 6.74
CA GLN A 163 14.30 -8.22 6.57
C GLN A 163 13.89 -8.97 7.85
N GLY A 164 12.58 -9.05 8.10
CA GLY A 164 12.01 -9.77 9.24
C GLY A 164 10.63 -9.21 9.59
N ASP A 165 10.07 -9.71 10.68
CA ASP A 165 8.91 -9.09 11.32
C ASP A 165 9.31 -7.82 12.10
N LEU A 166 8.32 -7.07 12.57
CA LEU A 166 8.55 -5.82 13.28
C LEU A 166 9.36 -6.02 14.59
N ASP A 167 9.04 -7.07 15.35
CA ASP A 167 9.70 -7.33 16.62
C ASP A 167 11.18 -7.67 16.42
N HIS A 168 11.49 -8.48 15.41
CA HIS A 168 12.87 -8.80 15.04
C HIS A 168 13.64 -7.57 14.58
N MET A 169 13.00 -6.70 13.79
CA MET A 169 13.64 -5.47 13.34
C MET A 169 13.92 -4.53 14.50
N LEU A 170 12.98 -4.33 15.42
CA LEU A 170 13.17 -3.51 16.62
C LEU A 170 14.25 -4.08 17.55
N ALA A 171 14.26 -5.40 17.75
CA ALA A 171 15.27 -6.05 18.59
C ALA A 171 16.70 -5.95 18.02
N SER A 172 16.82 -5.82 16.69
CA SER A 172 18.12 -5.67 16.02
C SER A 172 18.68 -4.24 16.07
N MET A 173 17.87 -3.25 16.49
CA MET A 173 18.33 -1.87 16.64
C MET A 173 19.27 -1.77 17.84
N GLN A 174 20.52 -1.35 17.58
CA GLN A 174 21.55 -1.19 18.62
C GLN A 174 21.45 0.15 19.37
N GLU A 175 20.67 1.09 18.85
CA GLU A 175 20.52 2.42 19.42
C GLU A 175 19.22 2.51 20.22
N ASN A 176 19.33 2.85 21.50
CA ASN A 176 18.18 3.17 22.33
C ASN A 176 17.78 4.63 22.11
N VAL A 177 16.50 4.87 21.98
CA VAL A 177 15.94 6.22 22.01
C VAL A 177 15.46 6.51 23.42
N TYR A 178 15.94 7.60 24.01
CA TYR A 178 15.56 8.03 25.35
C TYR A 178 14.67 9.28 25.24
N ALA A 179 13.60 9.32 26.01
CA ALA A 179 12.82 10.52 26.21
C ALA A 179 13.24 11.17 27.53
N CYS A 180 13.46 12.48 27.54
CA CYS A 180 13.77 13.22 28.76
C CYS A 180 12.99 14.54 28.81
N GLU A 181 12.50 14.88 30.00
CA GLU A 181 11.89 16.19 30.26
C GLU A 181 12.95 17.14 30.83
N VAL A 182 13.14 18.26 30.17
CA VAL A 182 14.17 19.24 30.53
C VAL A 182 13.61 20.66 30.45
N SER A 183 14.28 21.62 31.09
CA SER A 183 13.98 23.04 30.91
C SER A 183 14.34 23.52 29.48
N GLN A 184 13.73 24.61 29.03
CA GLN A 184 14.04 25.25 27.75
C GLN A 184 15.53 25.53 27.53
N ALA A 185 16.22 25.96 28.59
CA ALA A 185 17.66 26.25 28.56
C ALA A 185 18.53 24.99 28.38
N GLU A 186 18.15 23.90 29.04
CA GLU A 186 18.82 22.60 28.93
C GLU A 186 18.53 21.94 27.58
N ALA A 187 17.29 22.02 27.07
CA ALA A 187 16.93 21.53 25.74
C ALA A 187 17.84 22.12 24.66
N THR A 188 18.11 23.43 24.72
CA THR A 188 19.00 24.10 23.77
C THR A 188 20.46 23.59 23.84
N LYS A 189 20.93 23.17 25.01
CA LYS A 189 22.26 22.56 25.17
C LYS A 189 22.28 21.12 24.68
N MET A 190 21.25 20.34 25.00
CA MET A 190 21.14 18.93 24.58
C MET A 190 21.04 18.79 23.07
N MET A 191 20.29 19.66 22.40
CA MET A 191 20.20 19.69 20.92
C MET A 191 21.56 19.93 20.23
N LYS A 192 22.52 20.52 20.92
CA LYS A 192 23.89 20.70 20.38
C LYS A 192 24.79 19.49 20.61
N GLN A 193 24.50 18.67 21.61
CA GLN A 193 25.35 17.55 22.02
C GLN A 193 24.79 16.19 21.52
N PHE A 194 23.47 16.07 21.38
CA PHE A 194 22.81 14.83 21.02
C PHE A 194 21.97 15.02 19.74
N LYS A 195 21.74 13.93 19.03
CA LYS A 195 20.82 13.90 17.91
C LYS A 195 19.39 13.79 18.45
N VAL A 196 18.68 14.89 18.50
CA VAL A 196 17.29 14.95 18.93
C VAL A 196 16.38 14.61 17.76
N SER A 197 15.51 13.61 17.90
CA SER A 197 14.59 13.17 16.85
C SER A 197 13.24 13.89 16.94
N ASN A 198 12.82 14.29 18.15
CA ASN A 198 11.56 15.01 18.35
C ASN A 198 11.70 15.99 19.52
N MET A 199 10.85 17.01 19.55
CA MET A 199 10.78 17.98 20.63
C MET A 199 9.33 18.42 20.84
N LYS A 200 8.84 18.31 22.06
CA LYS A 200 7.51 18.76 22.44
C LYS A 200 7.61 19.69 23.64
N ALA A 201 7.13 20.93 23.51
CA ALA A 201 7.07 21.87 24.61
C ALA A 201 5.68 21.84 25.28
N GLU A 202 5.64 21.60 26.57
CA GLU A 202 4.41 21.60 27.36
C GLU A 202 4.66 22.22 28.75
N ARG A 203 3.85 23.21 29.13
CA ARG A 203 3.85 23.86 30.46
C ARG A 203 5.22 24.36 30.95
N GLY A 204 6.08 24.82 30.04
CA GLY A 204 7.40 25.38 30.39
C GLY A 204 8.53 24.33 30.49
N MET A 205 8.22 23.05 30.26
CA MET A 205 9.18 21.97 30.08
C MET A 205 9.26 21.56 28.63
N VAL A 206 10.33 20.90 28.24
CA VAL A 206 10.55 20.39 26.89
C VAL A 206 10.86 18.90 27.00
N GLU A 207 10.06 18.08 26.35
CA GLU A 207 10.33 16.66 26.12
C GLU A 207 11.17 16.54 24.83
N LEU A 208 12.31 15.89 24.94
CA LEU A 208 13.23 15.64 23.84
C LEU A 208 13.29 14.16 23.49
#